data_021a119b01086dc1c2bf16ccf37c10ef
#
_entry.id   021a119b01086dc1c2bf16ccf37c10ef
#
_cell.length_a   1.000
_cell.length_b   1.000
_cell.length_c   1.000
_cell.angle_alpha   90.00
_cell.angle_beta   90.00
_cell.angle_gamma   90.00
#
_symmetry.space_group_name_H-M   'P 1'
#
loop_
_entity.id
_entity.type
_entity.pdbx_description
1 polymer ?
#
loop_
_entity_poly.entity_id
_entity_poly.type
_entity_poly.pdbx_seq_one_letter_code
_entity_poly.pdbx_strand_id
1 'polypeptide(L)'
;MADQTNEEGWRALAEWGTEQRMNDLEALMWRGERHPEFSSAGVVLELMASVPDWDRFRSAHVWGTSMVRRLRQRVVEPALPLGPPAWADDPEFDLDYHLRRVRLPEPAGMRELLHLAEVIAETPLDRTRPLWTGTLVENLEGGRSAYLLQAHHCLMDGAAAIQLFAGMHSSRAEPSPDKPTVEPAEPEHVTPLGLTTADLAAEVRGVPAGAQRILGVVGGALSHPRRSVRYIDSVRRVLSPPAGAAPSPLQRRQTGRTWRFGILDCGLDELKAAGRAVDGTVNDAYLAALLGGIRRYHEAVGIELGDIPTAMPVSVRKPDDPLGGNRFAGAMFAGPAGIRDPAERIAVVRDRVRRVREEPALDVLGAVSPVLSRIPSRLLGQISGSAMPHPFLSGSNFPGLTSTVYAAGARVDGMYVLAPLPAVAMMAAMCSYAGSCCIGIDCDGAVFENTDLLWKCTADGLDEVLELGRAHAGARGRPRKRSRPSVAPRGEHADT
;
A
#
# COMPACT_ATOMS: atom_id res chain seq x y z
N MET A 1 -2.86 11.54 29.40
CA MET A 1 -2.32 11.49 28.03
C MET A 1 -2.54 10.13 27.35
N ALA A 2 -2.27 8.97 27.97
CA ALA A 2 -2.54 7.67 27.33
C ALA A 2 -4.05 7.38 27.15
N ASP A 3 -4.93 7.84 28.05
CA ASP A 3 -6.38 7.67 27.93
C ASP A 3 -7.00 8.51 26.82
N GLN A 4 -6.54 9.75 26.60
CA GLN A 4 -7.05 10.61 25.51
C GLN A 4 -6.70 10.04 24.13
N THR A 5 -5.53 9.41 23.98
CA THR A 5 -5.12 8.76 22.71
C THR A 5 -5.99 7.54 22.38
N ASN A 6 -6.47 6.81 23.39
CA ASN A 6 -7.37 5.68 23.18
C ASN A 6 -8.79 6.14 22.77
N GLU A 7 -9.33 7.18 23.41
CA GLU A 7 -10.67 7.69 23.08
C GLU A 7 -10.74 8.28 21.65
N GLU A 8 -9.70 9.00 21.23
CA GLU A 8 -9.60 9.49 19.84
C GLU A 8 -9.54 8.35 18.82
N GLY A 9 -8.75 7.31 19.13
CA GLY A 9 -8.67 6.11 18.30
C GLY A 9 -10.00 5.37 18.18
N TRP A 10 -10.76 5.25 19.25
CA TRP A 10 -12.08 4.58 19.24
C TRP A 10 -13.14 5.38 18.50
N ARG A 11 -13.13 6.72 18.57
CA ARG A 11 -13.99 7.57 17.73
C ARG A 11 -13.67 7.39 16.26
N ALA A 12 -12.39 7.39 15.91
CA ALA A 12 -11.94 7.16 14.55
C ALA A 12 -12.40 5.79 14.00
N LEU A 13 -12.42 4.75 14.85
CA LEU A 13 -12.96 3.44 14.47
C LEU A 13 -14.46 3.48 14.16
N ALA A 14 -15.25 4.18 14.97
CA ALA A 14 -16.70 4.30 14.75
C ALA A 14 -17.05 5.07 13.45
N GLU A 15 -16.18 5.98 13.03
CA GLU A 15 -16.32 6.75 11.79
C GLU A 15 -15.67 6.07 10.58
N TRP A 16 -14.96 4.96 10.79
CA TRP A 16 -14.21 4.29 9.73
C TRP A 16 -15.12 3.55 8.76
N GLY A 17 -15.04 3.88 7.47
CA GLY A 17 -15.77 3.17 6.42
C GLY A 17 -17.27 3.37 6.47
N THR A 18 -17.78 4.56 6.83
CA THR A 18 -19.21 4.87 6.94
C THR A 18 -19.89 5.15 5.61
N GLU A 19 -19.15 5.32 4.52
CA GLU A 19 -19.75 5.55 3.19
C GLU A 19 -20.54 4.32 2.72
N GLN A 20 -21.80 4.52 2.35
CA GLN A 20 -22.68 3.42 1.90
C GLN A 20 -22.31 2.90 0.51
N ARG A 21 -21.80 3.77 -0.39
CA ARG A 21 -21.42 3.39 -1.75
C ARG A 21 -19.92 3.27 -1.86
N MET A 22 -19.46 2.32 -2.67
CA MET A 22 -18.07 2.30 -3.11
C MET A 22 -17.76 3.57 -3.90
N ASN A 23 -16.56 4.09 -3.78
CA ASN A 23 -16.06 5.05 -4.76
C ASN A 23 -15.76 4.33 -6.09
N ASP A 24 -15.56 5.10 -7.16
CA ASP A 24 -15.38 4.50 -8.50
C ASP A 24 -14.10 3.65 -8.62
N LEU A 25 -13.04 3.98 -7.86
CA LEU A 25 -11.81 3.18 -7.83
C LEU A 25 -12.03 1.84 -7.13
N GLU A 26 -12.75 1.83 -6.00
CA GLU A 26 -13.15 0.60 -5.30
C GLU A 26 -14.04 -0.29 -6.15
N ALA A 27 -15.00 0.33 -6.86
CA ALA A 27 -15.88 -0.36 -7.80
C ALA A 27 -15.10 -0.98 -8.97
N LEU A 28 -14.07 -0.28 -9.46
CA LEU A 28 -13.19 -0.77 -10.50
C LEU A 28 -12.37 -1.98 -10.04
N MET A 29 -11.79 -1.93 -8.83
CA MET A 29 -11.07 -3.06 -8.22
C MET A 29 -12.00 -4.25 -8.03
N TRP A 30 -13.18 -4.04 -7.43
CA TRP A 30 -14.18 -5.06 -7.19
C TRP A 30 -14.63 -5.76 -8.47
N ARG A 31 -14.90 -5.01 -9.53
CA ARG A 31 -15.35 -5.56 -10.82
C ARG A 31 -14.23 -6.15 -11.65
N GLY A 32 -13.02 -5.60 -11.51
CA GLY A 32 -11.81 -6.06 -12.20
C GLY A 32 -11.32 -7.43 -11.73
N GLU A 33 -11.51 -7.78 -10.46
CA GLU A 33 -11.04 -9.04 -9.87
C GLU A 33 -11.64 -10.32 -10.49
N ARG A 34 -12.65 -10.21 -11.35
CA ARG A 34 -13.14 -11.37 -12.13
C ARG A 34 -12.05 -11.95 -13.06
N HIS A 35 -10.97 -11.19 -13.29
CA HIS A 35 -9.78 -11.64 -13.99
C HIS A 35 -8.68 -11.93 -12.97
N PRO A 36 -8.14 -13.17 -12.91
CA PRO A 36 -7.16 -13.57 -11.90
C PRO A 36 -5.92 -12.68 -11.81
N GLU A 37 -5.53 -12.08 -12.94
CA GLU A 37 -4.40 -11.13 -13.03
C GLU A 37 -4.66 -9.79 -12.32
N PHE A 38 -5.91 -9.50 -11.96
CA PHE A 38 -6.31 -8.30 -11.20
C PHE A 38 -6.80 -8.65 -9.80
N SER A 39 -6.38 -9.80 -9.25
CA SER A 39 -6.67 -10.11 -7.85
C SER A 39 -6.25 -8.95 -6.96
N SER A 40 -7.18 -8.53 -6.10
CA SER A 40 -7.02 -7.37 -5.25
C SER A 40 -7.06 -7.73 -3.76
N ALA A 41 -6.98 -9.00 -3.40
CA ALA A 41 -6.84 -9.43 -2.02
C ALA A 41 -5.35 -9.43 -1.63
N GLY A 42 -5.02 -8.83 -0.48
CA GLY A 42 -3.69 -8.85 0.11
C GLY A 42 -3.71 -9.40 1.52
N VAL A 43 -2.54 -9.59 2.12
CA VAL A 43 -2.39 -10.07 3.50
C VAL A 43 -1.57 -9.08 4.31
N VAL A 44 -2.08 -8.70 5.48
CA VAL A 44 -1.27 -8.05 6.52
C VAL A 44 -0.79 -9.15 7.47
N LEU A 45 0.52 -9.23 7.65
CA LEU A 45 1.18 -10.16 8.54
C LEU A 45 1.69 -9.40 9.76
N GLU A 46 1.17 -9.73 10.93
CA GLU A 46 1.68 -9.23 12.22
C GLU A 46 2.45 -10.35 12.92
N LEU A 47 3.72 -10.11 13.19
CA LEU A 47 4.52 -11.00 14.03
C LEU A 47 4.32 -10.63 15.49
N MET A 48 4.04 -11.62 16.33
CA MET A 48 3.82 -11.43 17.76
C MET A 48 4.86 -12.19 18.58
N ALA A 49 5.34 -11.57 19.66
CA ALA A 49 6.35 -12.10 20.55
C ALA A 49 5.91 -13.37 21.30
N SER A 50 4.61 -13.59 21.40
CA SER A 50 4.00 -14.75 22.09
C SER A 50 2.66 -15.08 21.47
N VAL A 51 2.12 -16.24 21.81
CA VAL A 51 0.75 -16.63 21.44
C VAL A 51 -0.22 -15.87 22.37
N PRO A 52 -1.17 -15.05 21.82
CA PRO A 52 -2.19 -14.43 22.63
C PRO A 52 -3.18 -15.47 23.17
N ASP A 53 -3.82 -15.17 24.30
CA ASP A 53 -4.94 -15.97 24.78
C ASP A 53 -6.09 -15.93 23.74
N TRP A 54 -6.57 -17.11 23.36
CA TRP A 54 -7.55 -17.22 22.25
C TRP A 54 -8.87 -16.55 22.57
N ASP A 55 -9.38 -16.68 23.78
CA ASP A 55 -10.70 -16.12 24.14
C ASP A 55 -10.62 -14.60 24.16
N ARG A 56 -9.51 -14.05 24.67
CA ARG A 56 -9.24 -12.62 24.61
C ARG A 56 -9.05 -12.12 23.18
N PHE A 57 -8.34 -12.87 22.35
CA PHE A 57 -8.14 -12.53 20.94
C PHE A 57 -9.47 -12.52 20.16
N ARG A 58 -10.29 -13.54 20.34
CA ARG A 58 -11.63 -13.60 19.78
C ARG A 58 -12.54 -12.48 20.28
N SER A 59 -12.51 -12.18 21.59
CA SER A 59 -13.27 -11.08 22.17
C SER A 59 -12.85 -9.71 21.61
N ALA A 60 -11.57 -9.51 21.32
CA ALA A 60 -11.09 -8.30 20.66
C ALA A 60 -11.68 -8.15 19.25
N HIS A 61 -11.84 -9.26 18.50
CA HIS A 61 -12.47 -9.25 17.17
C HIS A 61 -13.98 -9.02 17.26
N VAL A 62 -14.68 -9.59 18.25
CA VAL A 62 -16.11 -9.29 18.51
C VAL A 62 -16.27 -7.79 18.74
N TRP A 63 -15.44 -7.20 19.59
CA TRP A 63 -15.44 -5.76 19.86
C TRP A 63 -15.12 -4.95 18.60
N GLY A 64 -14.02 -5.28 17.90
CA GLY A 64 -13.59 -4.56 16.70
C GLY A 64 -14.63 -4.56 15.59
N THR A 65 -15.30 -5.70 15.36
CA THR A 65 -16.37 -5.80 14.36
C THR A 65 -17.68 -5.13 14.81
N SER A 66 -17.88 -4.87 16.11
CA SER A 66 -18.98 -4.02 16.58
C SER A 66 -18.69 -2.53 16.41
N MET A 67 -17.42 -2.12 16.61
CA MET A 67 -16.98 -0.74 16.42
C MET A 67 -16.94 -0.33 14.95
N VAL A 68 -16.46 -1.21 14.07
CA VAL A 68 -16.25 -0.93 12.65
C VAL A 68 -17.30 -1.68 11.83
N ARG A 69 -18.43 -1.02 11.57
CA ARG A 69 -19.57 -1.60 10.83
C ARG A 69 -19.16 -2.21 9.49
N ARG A 70 -18.19 -1.61 8.79
CA ARG A 70 -17.65 -2.06 7.51
C ARG A 70 -17.16 -3.52 7.54
N LEU A 71 -16.62 -3.97 8.67
CA LEU A 71 -16.14 -5.35 8.83
C LEU A 71 -17.28 -6.39 8.90
N ARG A 72 -18.53 -5.93 9.00
CA ARG A 72 -19.75 -6.76 8.96
C ARG A 72 -20.56 -6.57 7.70
N GLN A 73 -20.05 -5.76 6.75
CA GLN A 73 -20.76 -5.45 5.53
C GLN A 73 -20.24 -6.26 4.35
N ARG A 74 -21.16 -6.70 3.51
CA ARG A 74 -20.90 -7.34 2.22
C ARG A 74 -21.19 -6.37 1.08
N VAL A 75 -20.73 -6.70 -0.10
CA VAL A 75 -20.95 -5.89 -1.31
C VAL A 75 -22.25 -6.31 -1.99
N VAL A 76 -23.09 -5.34 -2.32
CA VAL A 76 -24.29 -5.52 -3.12
C VAL A 76 -24.15 -4.77 -4.45
N GLU A 77 -24.16 -5.51 -5.55
CA GLU A 77 -24.13 -4.92 -6.91
C GLU A 77 -25.53 -4.43 -7.30
N PRO A 78 -25.66 -3.27 -7.97
CA PRO A 78 -26.91 -2.91 -8.62
C PRO A 78 -27.26 -3.91 -9.72
N ALA A 79 -28.55 -4.14 -9.97
CA ALA A 79 -29.01 -5.08 -11.01
C ALA A 79 -28.57 -4.66 -12.44
N LEU A 80 -28.45 -3.36 -12.67
CA LEU A 80 -27.82 -2.79 -13.87
C LEU A 80 -26.61 -1.94 -13.42
N PRO A 81 -25.47 -1.98 -14.13
CA PRO A 81 -24.23 -1.31 -13.71
C PRO A 81 -24.27 0.21 -14.00
N LEU A 82 -25.36 0.88 -13.58
CA LEU A 82 -25.54 2.34 -13.74
C LEU A 82 -24.76 3.14 -12.71
N GLY A 83 -24.47 2.54 -11.55
CA GLY A 83 -23.71 3.13 -10.46
C GLY A 83 -22.73 2.16 -9.81
N PRO A 84 -21.99 2.62 -8.79
CA PRO A 84 -21.08 1.76 -8.04
C PRO A 84 -21.85 0.81 -7.10
N PRO A 85 -21.25 -0.33 -6.71
CA PRO A 85 -21.77 -1.21 -5.67
C PRO A 85 -21.97 -0.48 -4.34
N ALA A 86 -22.78 -1.07 -3.48
CA ALA A 86 -23.02 -0.58 -2.13
C ALA A 86 -22.52 -1.57 -1.08
N TRP A 87 -22.17 -1.05 0.08
CA TRP A 87 -21.91 -1.82 1.28
C TRP A 87 -23.21 -1.99 2.04
N ALA A 88 -23.55 -3.22 2.36
CA ALA A 88 -24.76 -3.57 3.10
C ALA A 88 -24.41 -4.54 4.23
N ASP A 89 -25.08 -4.41 5.36
CA ASP A 89 -24.86 -5.33 6.47
C ASP A 89 -25.15 -6.77 6.03
N ASP A 90 -24.29 -7.68 6.45
CA ASP A 90 -24.50 -9.10 6.27
C ASP A 90 -25.40 -9.62 7.41
N PRO A 91 -26.66 -10.01 7.14
CA PRO A 91 -27.57 -10.50 8.18
C PRO A 91 -27.12 -11.84 8.76
N GLU A 92 -26.25 -12.56 8.06
CA GLU A 92 -25.71 -13.85 8.47
C GLU A 92 -24.22 -13.75 8.86
N PHE A 93 -23.79 -12.56 9.33
CA PHE A 93 -22.41 -12.36 9.77
C PHE A 93 -22.05 -13.34 10.89
N ASP A 94 -21.06 -14.16 10.62
CA ASP A 94 -20.50 -15.14 11.56
C ASP A 94 -19.01 -14.91 11.74
N LEU A 95 -18.60 -14.51 12.94
CA LEU A 95 -17.19 -14.28 13.24
C LEU A 95 -16.35 -15.57 13.12
N ASP A 96 -16.92 -16.73 13.42
CA ASP A 96 -16.20 -18.00 13.37
C ASP A 96 -15.89 -18.44 11.93
N TYR A 97 -16.65 -17.92 10.94
CA TYR A 97 -16.26 -18.02 9.54
C TYR A 97 -15.02 -17.13 9.22
N HIS A 98 -14.97 -15.94 9.78
CA HIS A 98 -13.93 -14.93 9.47
C HIS A 98 -12.65 -15.13 10.28
N LEU A 99 -12.72 -15.65 11.50
CA LEU A 99 -11.59 -15.77 12.41
C LEU A 99 -11.20 -17.24 12.61
N ARG A 100 -9.96 -17.56 12.27
CA ARG A 100 -9.45 -18.92 12.30
C ARG A 100 -8.21 -19.00 13.20
N ARG A 101 -7.94 -20.20 13.72
CA ARG A 101 -6.76 -20.52 14.48
C ARG A 101 -6.11 -21.76 13.88
N VAL A 102 -4.82 -21.68 13.56
CA VAL A 102 -4.07 -22.78 12.95
C VAL A 102 -2.74 -22.97 13.67
N ARG A 103 -2.24 -24.18 13.67
CA ARG A 103 -0.92 -24.51 14.19
C ARG A 103 0.01 -24.84 13.02
N LEU A 104 1.14 -24.13 12.94
CA LEU A 104 2.11 -24.33 11.87
C LEU A 104 2.85 -25.66 12.12
N PRO A 105 2.99 -26.55 11.11
CA PRO A 105 3.78 -27.76 11.24
C PRO A 105 5.28 -27.43 11.30
N GLU A 106 6.06 -28.31 11.96
CA GLU A 106 7.52 -28.18 11.98
C GLU A 106 8.11 -28.23 10.55
N PRO A 107 9.17 -27.42 10.28
CA PRO A 107 10.04 -26.71 11.22
C PRO A 107 9.49 -25.37 11.74
N ALA A 108 8.31 -24.95 11.34
CA ALA A 108 7.56 -23.79 11.87
C ALA A 108 8.35 -22.45 11.83
N GLY A 109 9.19 -22.30 10.82
CA GLY A 109 9.98 -21.09 10.60
C GLY A 109 9.26 -20.04 9.76
N MET A 110 9.98 -18.97 9.41
CA MET A 110 9.46 -17.88 8.59
C MET A 110 9.05 -18.34 7.17
N ARG A 111 9.77 -19.31 6.59
CA ARG A 111 9.44 -19.85 5.26
C ARG A 111 8.05 -20.51 5.25
N GLU A 112 7.76 -21.33 6.24
CA GLU A 112 6.48 -22.02 6.38
C GLU A 112 5.34 -21.04 6.65
N LEU A 113 5.60 -19.98 7.44
CA LEU A 113 4.63 -18.90 7.67
C LEU A 113 4.30 -18.15 6.38
N LEU A 114 5.33 -17.75 5.62
CA LEU A 114 5.13 -17.03 4.35
C LEU A 114 4.44 -17.92 3.32
N HIS A 115 4.77 -19.22 3.27
CA HIS A 115 4.06 -20.15 2.40
C HIS A 115 2.57 -20.29 2.77
N LEU A 116 2.23 -20.33 4.06
CA LEU A 116 0.83 -20.29 4.50
C LEU A 116 0.15 -18.98 4.07
N ALA A 117 0.84 -17.86 4.21
CA ALA A 117 0.34 -16.55 3.77
C ALA A 117 0.12 -16.48 2.25
N GLU A 118 0.99 -17.11 1.44
CA GLU A 118 0.82 -17.27 -0.02
C GLU A 118 -0.48 -18.04 -0.34
N VAL A 119 -0.69 -19.18 0.31
CA VAL A 119 -1.91 -20.00 0.12
C VAL A 119 -3.16 -19.22 0.51
N ILE A 120 -3.12 -18.47 1.61
CA ILE A 120 -4.24 -17.62 2.04
C ILE A 120 -4.50 -16.53 1.01
N ALA A 121 -3.46 -15.82 0.56
CA ALA A 121 -3.59 -14.72 -0.39
C ALA A 121 -4.11 -15.16 -1.77
N GLU A 122 -3.69 -16.34 -2.24
CA GLU A 122 -4.16 -16.92 -3.50
C GLU A 122 -5.58 -17.53 -3.40
N THR A 123 -6.09 -17.72 -2.16
CA THR A 123 -7.46 -18.23 -1.93
C THR A 123 -8.46 -17.09 -2.08
N PRO A 124 -9.39 -17.13 -3.05
CA PRO A 124 -10.37 -16.07 -3.24
C PRO A 124 -11.29 -15.90 -2.01
N LEU A 125 -11.55 -14.65 -1.66
CA LEU A 125 -12.57 -14.33 -0.65
C LEU A 125 -13.98 -14.62 -1.16
N ASP A 126 -14.85 -15.09 -0.27
CA ASP A 126 -16.27 -15.26 -0.58
C ASP A 126 -16.93 -13.89 -0.78
N ARG A 127 -17.34 -13.62 -2.00
CA ARG A 127 -17.94 -12.32 -2.40
C ARG A 127 -19.36 -12.11 -1.85
N THR A 128 -19.96 -13.12 -1.24
CA THR A 128 -21.27 -13.02 -0.60
C THR A 128 -21.20 -12.61 0.87
N ARG A 129 -19.97 -12.51 1.42
CA ARG A 129 -19.66 -12.19 2.82
C ARG A 129 -18.81 -10.94 2.93
N PRO A 130 -18.57 -10.40 4.13
CA PRO A 130 -17.55 -9.37 4.35
C PRO A 130 -16.16 -9.79 3.83
N LEU A 131 -15.47 -8.87 3.19
CA LEU A 131 -14.32 -9.16 2.34
C LEU A 131 -13.01 -9.24 3.14
N TRP A 132 -12.98 -10.03 4.20
CA TRP A 132 -11.78 -10.26 5.00
C TRP A 132 -11.84 -11.62 5.70
N THR A 133 -10.66 -12.16 6.03
CA THR A 133 -10.49 -13.29 6.96
C THR A 133 -9.23 -13.07 7.80
N GLY A 134 -9.29 -13.45 9.07
CA GLY A 134 -8.17 -13.41 10.01
C GLY A 134 -7.74 -14.80 10.43
N THR A 135 -6.45 -15.09 10.44
CA THR A 135 -5.89 -16.37 10.85
C THR A 135 -4.80 -16.17 11.89
N LEU A 136 -5.04 -16.60 13.13
CA LEU A 136 -4.01 -16.71 14.15
C LEU A 136 -3.18 -17.95 13.89
N VAL A 137 -1.88 -17.78 13.66
CA VAL A 137 -0.92 -18.85 13.39
C VAL A 137 -0.06 -19.05 14.63
N GLU A 138 -0.13 -20.25 15.19
CA GLU A 138 0.63 -20.65 16.39
C GLU A 138 1.79 -21.55 16.03
N ASN A 139 2.66 -21.80 17.03
CA ASN A 139 3.81 -22.68 16.95
C ASN A 139 4.95 -22.14 16.06
N LEU A 140 5.09 -20.80 15.96
CA LEU A 140 6.28 -20.28 15.30
C LEU A 140 7.51 -20.50 16.19
N GLU A 141 8.66 -20.64 15.53
CA GLU A 141 9.95 -20.76 16.16
C GLU A 141 10.17 -19.68 17.25
N GLY A 142 10.73 -20.09 18.39
CA GLY A 142 10.93 -19.20 19.56
C GLY A 142 9.67 -18.90 20.37
N GLY A 143 8.60 -19.69 20.23
CA GLY A 143 7.35 -19.52 20.98
C GLY A 143 6.51 -18.33 20.49
N ARG A 144 6.82 -17.80 19.31
CA ARG A 144 6.11 -16.69 18.66
C ARG A 144 4.81 -17.16 17.99
N SER A 145 4.04 -16.22 17.56
CA SER A 145 2.86 -16.42 16.72
C SER A 145 2.78 -15.35 15.63
N ALA A 146 1.87 -15.52 14.71
CA ALA A 146 1.55 -14.49 13.72
C ALA A 146 0.04 -14.34 13.56
N TYR A 147 -0.40 -13.16 13.16
CA TYR A 147 -1.75 -12.93 12.68
C TYR A 147 -1.71 -12.56 11.20
N LEU A 148 -2.45 -13.31 10.39
CA LEU A 148 -2.60 -13.10 8.96
C LEU A 148 -3.99 -12.54 8.69
N LEU A 149 -4.12 -11.25 8.38
CA LEU A 149 -5.35 -10.62 7.97
C LEU A 149 -5.39 -10.53 6.44
N GLN A 150 -6.15 -11.42 5.80
CA GLN A 150 -6.47 -11.29 4.39
C GLN A 150 -7.61 -10.30 4.22
N ALA A 151 -7.47 -9.34 3.34
CA ALA A 151 -8.51 -8.37 3.02
C ALA A 151 -8.49 -7.98 1.54
N HIS A 152 -9.67 -7.76 0.97
CA HIS A 152 -9.78 -7.24 -0.38
C HIS A 152 -9.44 -5.74 -0.40
N HIS A 153 -8.65 -5.31 -1.37
CA HIS A 153 -8.15 -3.93 -1.42
C HIS A 153 -9.26 -2.87 -1.58
N CYS A 154 -10.45 -3.24 -2.13
CA CYS A 154 -11.59 -2.32 -2.14
C CYS A 154 -12.12 -1.97 -0.75
N LEU A 155 -11.78 -2.75 0.29
CA LEU A 155 -12.16 -2.47 1.66
C LEU A 155 -11.35 -1.31 2.24
N MET A 156 -10.04 -1.26 1.94
CA MET A 156 -9.09 -0.28 2.48
C MET A 156 -7.79 -0.22 1.69
N ASP A 157 -7.20 0.97 1.61
CA ASP A 157 -5.79 1.16 1.23
C ASP A 157 -4.85 1.05 2.44
N GLY A 158 -3.53 1.15 2.22
CA GLY A 158 -2.54 1.05 3.30
C GLY A 158 -2.73 2.12 4.39
N ALA A 159 -3.13 3.35 4.03
CA ALA A 159 -3.37 4.41 5.02
C ALA A 159 -4.63 4.12 5.85
N ALA A 160 -5.70 3.63 5.21
CA ALA A 160 -6.92 3.21 5.89
C ALA A 160 -6.69 1.99 6.80
N ALA A 161 -5.83 1.05 6.40
CA ALA A 161 -5.42 -0.09 7.22
C ALA A 161 -4.70 0.38 8.51
N ILE A 162 -3.77 1.33 8.40
CA ILE A 162 -3.08 1.88 9.58
C ILE A 162 -4.05 2.62 10.51
N GLN A 163 -5.03 3.36 9.98
CA GLN A 163 -6.08 3.98 10.80
C GLN A 163 -6.87 2.92 11.59
N LEU A 164 -7.23 1.82 10.93
CA LEU A 164 -7.92 0.69 11.55
C LEU A 164 -7.07 0.06 12.67
N PHE A 165 -5.81 -0.27 12.38
CA PHE A 165 -4.91 -0.89 13.36
C PHE A 165 -4.58 0.02 14.53
N ALA A 166 -4.41 1.32 14.30
CA ALA A 166 -4.17 2.29 15.38
C ALA A 166 -5.29 2.31 16.42
N GLY A 167 -6.53 2.12 15.99
CA GLY A 167 -7.68 2.07 16.91
C GLY A 167 -7.98 0.68 17.50
N MET A 168 -7.62 -0.41 16.78
CA MET A 168 -7.89 -1.77 17.23
C MET A 168 -6.84 -2.33 18.20
N HIS A 169 -5.58 -1.94 18.05
CA HIS A 169 -4.50 -2.39 18.93
C HIS A 169 -4.44 -1.61 20.25
N SER A 170 -3.90 -2.26 21.26
CA SER A 170 -3.68 -1.63 22.56
C SER A 170 -2.26 -1.10 22.69
N SER A 171 -2.07 0.01 23.38
CA SER A 171 -0.74 0.53 23.77
C SER A 171 -0.10 -0.23 24.94
N ARG A 172 -0.82 -1.16 25.56
CA ARG A 172 -0.38 -1.96 26.73
C ARG A 172 -0.85 -3.40 26.62
N ALA A 173 -0.14 -4.30 27.32
CA ALA A 173 -0.46 -5.73 27.33
C ALA A 173 -1.75 -6.04 28.11
N GLU A 174 -2.06 -5.26 29.16
CA GLU A 174 -3.24 -5.44 29.99
C GLU A 174 -4.52 -5.09 29.23
N PRO A 175 -5.67 -5.69 29.60
CA PRO A 175 -6.96 -5.30 29.05
C PRO A 175 -7.27 -3.81 29.29
N SER A 176 -7.90 -3.16 28.32
CA SER A 176 -8.43 -1.79 28.48
C SER A 176 -9.83 -1.88 29.08
N PRO A 177 -10.04 -1.44 30.34
CA PRO A 177 -11.34 -1.60 31.02
C PRO A 177 -12.44 -0.71 30.43
N ASP A 178 -12.06 0.44 29.86
CA ASP A 178 -12.98 1.51 29.46
C ASP A 178 -13.30 1.48 27.96
N LYS A 179 -13.21 0.30 27.32
CA LYS A 179 -13.58 0.15 25.92
C LYS A 179 -15.08 0.47 25.72
N PRO A 180 -15.42 1.37 24.77
CA PRO A 180 -16.81 1.68 24.49
C PRO A 180 -17.52 0.45 23.95
N THR A 181 -18.77 0.26 24.35
CA THR A 181 -19.66 -0.75 23.80
C THR A 181 -20.57 -0.06 22.78
N VAL A 182 -20.58 -0.53 21.55
CA VAL A 182 -21.48 -0.02 20.50
C VAL A 182 -22.52 -1.12 20.23
N GLU A 183 -23.80 -0.78 20.41
CA GLU A 183 -24.86 -1.66 19.95
C GLU A 183 -24.88 -1.65 18.41
N PRO A 184 -24.91 -2.84 17.77
CA PRO A 184 -25.02 -2.90 16.32
C PRO A 184 -26.27 -2.14 15.86
N ALA A 185 -26.09 -1.21 14.91
CA ALA A 185 -27.25 -0.55 14.28
C ALA A 185 -28.13 -1.59 13.58
N GLU A 186 -29.44 -1.31 13.50
CA GLU A 186 -30.34 -2.18 12.74
C GLU A 186 -29.84 -2.34 11.29
N PRO A 187 -29.85 -3.58 10.76
CA PRO A 187 -29.36 -3.85 9.40
C PRO A 187 -30.15 -3.06 8.36
N GLU A 188 -29.47 -2.32 7.53
CA GLU A 188 -30.07 -1.59 6.43
C GLU A 188 -30.31 -2.54 5.23
N HIS A 189 -31.56 -2.68 4.79
CA HIS A 189 -31.90 -3.53 3.66
C HIS A 189 -31.54 -2.86 2.32
N VAL A 190 -30.43 -3.22 1.74
CA VAL A 190 -30.00 -2.78 0.42
C VAL A 190 -30.27 -3.89 -0.60
N THR A 191 -31.04 -3.58 -1.66
CA THR A 191 -31.36 -4.54 -2.73
C THR A 191 -30.76 -4.12 -4.06
N PRO A 192 -30.35 -5.06 -4.95
CA PRO A 192 -29.84 -4.76 -6.29
C PRO A 192 -30.80 -3.88 -7.12
N LEU A 193 -32.09 -4.13 -7.02
CA LEU A 193 -33.10 -3.36 -7.75
C LEU A 193 -33.30 -1.97 -7.18
N GLY A 194 -33.29 -1.84 -5.85
CA GLY A 194 -33.32 -0.55 -5.15
C GLY A 194 -32.14 0.33 -5.51
N LEU A 195 -30.94 -0.24 -5.60
CA LEU A 195 -29.72 0.48 -6.05
C LEU A 195 -29.89 0.97 -7.49
N THR A 196 -30.35 0.11 -8.40
CA THR A 196 -30.57 0.48 -9.82
C THR A 196 -31.60 1.59 -9.97
N THR A 197 -32.70 1.55 -9.23
CA THR A 197 -33.71 2.60 -9.29
C THR A 197 -33.21 3.92 -8.72
N ALA A 198 -32.41 3.87 -7.65
CA ALA A 198 -31.75 5.07 -7.10
C ALA A 198 -30.74 5.67 -8.09
N ASP A 199 -29.95 4.82 -8.77
CA ASP A 199 -28.98 5.26 -9.77
C ASP A 199 -29.69 5.88 -10.98
N LEU A 200 -30.75 5.26 -11.49
CA LEU A 200 -31.55 5.81 -12.58
C LEU A 200 -32.17 7.16 -12.21
N ALA A 201 -32.72 7.28 -11.01
CA ALA A 201 -33.26 8.55 -10.52
C ALA A 201 -32.20 9.63 -10.36
N ALA A 202 -30.96 9.24 -10.00
CA ALA A 202 -29.82 10.16 -9.91
C ALA A 202 -29.37 10.62 -11.30
N GLU A 203 -29.29 9.72 -12.29
CA GLU A 203 -28.96 10.04 -13.68
C GLU A 203 -29.98 11.03 -14.27
N VAL A 204 -31.27 10.77 -14.12
CA VAL A 204 -32.34 11.67 -14.61
C VAL A 204 -32.23 13.06 -13.95
N ARG A 205 -31.98 13.11 -12.64
CA ARG A 205 -31.79 14.39 -11.92
C ARG A 205 -30.48 15.09 -12.29
N GLY A 206 -29.44 14.31 -12.62
CA GLY A 206 -28.10 14.81 -12.93
C GLY A 206 -27.94 15.33 -14.36
N VAL A 207 -28.85 15.01 -15.31
CA VAL A 207 -28.76 15.44 -16.72
C VAL A 207 -28.52 16.95 -16.88
N PRO A 208 -29.26 17.86 -16.19
CA PRO A 208 -29.00 19.31 -16.31
C PRO A 208 -27.62 19.71 -15.81
N ALA A 209 -27.17 19.12 -14.69
CA ALA A 209 -25.85 19.40 -14.10
C ALA A 209 -24.73 18.81 -14.95
N GLY A 210 -24.94 17.65 -15.58
CA GLY A 210 -24.03 17.04 -16.52
C GLY A 210 -23.79 17.90 -17.76
N ALA A 211 -24.86 18.42 -18.35
CA ALA A 211 -24.79 19.35 -19.47
C ALA A 211 -24.04 20.65 -19.10
N GLN A 212 -24.31 21.21 -17.92
CA GLN A 212 -23.58 22.40 -17.42
C GLN A 212 -22.10 22.11 -17.18
N ARG A 213 -21.74 20.94 -16.65
CA ARG A 213 -20.34 20.54 -16.49
C ARG A 213 -19.62 20.42 -17.84
N ILE A 214 -20.23 19.79 -18.83
CA ILE A 214 -19.67 19.66 -20.19
C ILE A 214 -19.46 21.06 -20.79
N LEU A 215 -20.46 21.93 -20.71
CA LEU A 215 -20.34 23.31 -21.17
C LEU A 215 -19.27 24.09 -20.40
N GLY A 216 -19.15 23.87 -19.10
CA GLY A 216 -18.09 24.45 -18.27
C GLY A 216 -16.68 23.97 -18.65
N VAL A 217 -16.52 22.66 -18.92
CA VAL A 217 -15.25 22.09 -19.40
C VAL A 217 -14.88 22.62 -20.78
N VAL A 218 -15.83 22.64 -21.72
CA VAL A 218 -15.62 23.18 -23.08
C VAL A 218 -15.32 24.68 -23.03
N GLY A 219 -16.09 25.45 -22.26
CA GLY A 219 -15.85 26.88 -22.06
C GLY A 219 -14.51 27.18 -21.38
N GLY A 220 -14.13 26.39 -20.38
CA GLY A 220 -12.80 26.45 -19.73
C GLY A 220 -11.66 26.10 -20.69
N ALA A 221 -11.86 25.09 -21.53
CA ALA A 221 -10.88 24.69 -22.53
C ALA A 221 -10.67 25.77 -23.60
N LEU A 222 -11.73 26.44 -24.01
CA LEU A 222 -11.67 27.53 -24.98
C LEU A 222 -11.08 28.83 -24.39
N SER A 223 -11.36 29.10 -23.11
CA SER A 223 -10.85 30.32 -22.43
C SER A 223 -9.39 30.17 -21.99
N HIS A 224 -8.90 28.96 -21.77
CA HIS A 224 -7.52 28.68 -21.34
C HIS A 224 -6.82 27.61 -22.18
N PRO A 225 -6.63 27.82 -23.49
CA PRO A 225 -6.16 26.77 -24.41
C PRO A 225 -4.78 26.19 -24.01
N ARG A 226 -3.85 27.00 -23.52
CA ARG A 226 -2.54 26.55 -23.04
C ARG A 226 -2.63 25.62 -21.83
N ARG A 227 -3.59 25.84 -20.94
CA ARG A 227 -3.83 24.99 -19.77
C ARG A 227 -4.41 23.65 -20.17
N SER A 228 -5.34 23.67 -21.12
CA SER A 228 -5.98 22.46 -21.67
C SER A 228 -5.00 21.59 -22.45
N VAL A 229 -4.14 22.18 -23.29
CA VAL A 229 -3.06 21.45 -23.98
C VAL A 229 -2.10 20.80 -22.99
N ARG A 230 -1.67 21.53 -21.94
CA ARG A 230 -0.80 20.97 -20.89
C ARG A 230 -1.46 19.80 -20.17
N TYR A 231 -2.76 19.89 -19.87
CA TYR A 231 -3.48 18.80 -19.22
C TYR A 231 -3.59 17.57 -20.11
N ILE A 232 -3.94 17.75 -21.41
CA ILE A 232 -4.01 16.66 -22.40
C ILE A 232 -2.64 15.98 -22.58
N ASP A 233 -1.57 16.76 -22.66
CA ASP A 233 -0.21 16.22 -22.73
C ASP A 233 0.17 15.46 -21.44
N SER A 234 -0.26 15.94 -20.28
CA SER A 234 -0.08 15.26 -19.00
C SER A 234 -0.85 13.93 -18.97
N VAL A 235 -2.13 13.92 -19.36
CA VAL A 235 -2.94 12.69 -19.51
C VAL A 235 -2.23 11.68 -20.40
N ARG A 236 -1.74 12.11 -21.56
CA ARG A 236 -1.00 11.24 -22.49
C ARG A 236 0.25 10.66 -21.82
N ARG A 237 1.04 11.47 -21.09
CA ARG A 237 2.23 10.98 -20.39
C ARG A 237 1.89 9.99 -19.29
N VAL A 238 0.85 10.26 -18.49
CA VAL A 238 0.44 9.38 -17.38
C VAL A 238 -0.08 8.03 -17.89
N LEU A 239 -0.81 8.02 -19.01
CA LEU A 239 -1.37 6.80 -19.61
C LEU A 239 -0.40 6.05 -20.54
N SER A 240 0.77 6.61 -20.84
CA SER A 240 1.78 5.98 -21.69
C SER A 240 2.86 5.29 -20.85
N PRO A 241 3.52 4.24 -21.38
CA PRO A 241 4.73 3.72 -20.75
C PRO A 241 5.75 4.83 -20.52
N PRO A 242 6.48 4.83 -19.37
CA PRO A 242 7.45 5.86 -19.08
C PRO A 242 8.53 5.93 -20.16
N ALA A 243 8.79 7.13 -20.70
CA ALA A 243 9.79 7.33 -21.73
C ALA A 243 11.17 6.87 -21.26
N GLY A 244 11.86 6.08 -22.09
CA GLY A 244 13.18 5.52 -21.80
C GLY A 244 13.16 4.22 -20.98
N ALA A 245 12.02 3.79 -20.44
CA ALA A 245 11.91 2.49 -19.81
C ALA A 245 11.64 1.39 -20.82
N ALA A 246 12.30 0.25 -20.64
CA ALA A 246 12.06 -0.96 -21.41
C ALA A 246 11.54 -2.09 -20.50
N PRO A 247 10.56 -2.90 -20.95
CA PRO A 247 10.13 -4.07 -20.21
C PRO A 247 11.31 -5.04 -20.02
N SER A 248 11.37 -5.65 -18.82
CA SER A 248 12.34 -6.73 -18.60
C SER A 248 12.02 -7.94 -19.49
N PRO A 249 13.05 -8.64 -20.04
CA PRO A 249 12.84 -9.90 -20.75
C PRO A 249 12.09 -10.95 -19.94
N LEU A 250 12.20 -10.91 -18.59
CA LEU A 250 11.48 -11.81 -17.68
C LEU A 250 9.97 -11.51 -17.62
N GLN A 251 9.55 -10.29 -17.88
CA GLN A 251 8.14 -9.86 -17.77
C GLN A 251 7.21 -10.63 -18.73
N ARG A 252 7.73 -11.23 -19.80
CA ARG A 252 6.95 -12.07 -20.73
C ARG A 252 6.37 -13.33 -20.06
N ARG A 253 6.87 -13.71 -18.90
CA ARG A 253 6.44 -14.89 -18.14
C ARG A 253 5.40 -14.57 -17.07
N GLN A 254 5.06 -13.29 -16.90
CA GLN A 254 4.11 -12.85 -15.87
C GLN A 254 2.75 -13.52 -16.07
N THR A 255 2.27 -14.21 -15.02
CA THR A 255 0.98 -14.91 -14.99
C THR A 255 0.02 -14.30 -13.99
N GLY A 256 0.53 -13.59 -12.98
CA GLY A 256 -0.24 -13.05 -11.85
C GLY A 256 -0.90 -14.12 -10.97
N ARG A 257 -0.48 -15.39 -11.08
CA ARG A 257 -1.12 -16.53 -10.40
C ARG A 257 -0.22 -17.28 -9.42
N THR A 258 1.05 -16.94 -9.36
CA THR A 258 2.02 -17.63 -8.52
C THR A 258 2.69 -16.62 -7.63
N TRP A 259 2.09 -16.35 -6.49
CA TRP A 259 2.61 -15.37 -5.54
C TRP A 259 3.70 -16.00 -4.67
N ARG A 260 4.77 -15.25 -4.46
CA ARG A 260 5.85 -15.62 -3.55
C ARG A 260 6.17 -14.44 -2.67
N PHE A 261 6.15 -14.70 -1.37
CA PHE A 261 6.33 -13.67 -0.36
C PHE A 261 7.74 -13.67 0.23
N GLY A 262 8.24 -12.45 0.48
CA GLY A 262 9.44 -12.19 1.23
C GLY A 262 9.23 -11.01 2.18
N ILE A 263 10.01 -10.94 3.24
CA ILE A 263 10.02 -9.81 4.16
C ILE A 263 11.44 -9.32 4.41
N LEU A 264 11.59 -8.01 4.58
CA LEU A 264 12.84 -7.37 4.96
C LEU A 264 12.58 -6.32 6.03
N ASP A 265 13.59 -6.06 6.86
CA ASP A 265 13.57 -5.04 7.89
C ASP A 265 14.79 -4.13 7.82
N CYS A 266 14.61 -2.87 8.19
CA CYS A 266 15.71 -1.95 8.43
C CYS A 266 15.34 -0.86 9.43
N GLY A 267 16.34 -0.16 9.96
CA GLY A 267 16.12 1.01 10.80
C GLY A 267 15.58 2.19 9.98
N LEU A 268 14.46 2.78 10.42
CA LEU A 268 13.86 3.93 9.73
C LEU A 268 14.82 5.12 9.65
N ASP A 269 15.61 5.36 10.70
CA ASP A 269 16.55 6.48 10.73
C ASP A 269 17.77 6.24 9.83
N GLU A 270 18.21 4.99 9.66
CA GLU A 270 19.28 4.63 8.71
C GLU A 270 18.83 4.88 7.27
N LEU A 271 17.60 4.43 6.92
CA LEU A 271 17.04 4.65 5.59
C LEU A 271 16.79 6.14 5.30
N LYS A 272 16.30 6.91 6.30
CA LYS A 272 16.21 8.37 6.22
C LYS A 272 17.58 9.02 6.00
N ALA A 273 18.62 8.52 6.67
CA ALA A 273 19.98 9.06 6.52
C ALA A 273 20.53 8.81 5.11
N ALA A 274 20.23 7.65 4.51
CA ALA A 274 20.59 7.34 3.13
C ALA A 274 19.93 8.31 2.14
N GLY A 275 18.63 8.55 2.28
CA GLY A 275 17.94 9.55 1.46
C GLY A 275 18.56 10.95 1.59
N ARG A 276 18.79 11.41 2.83
CA ARG A 276 19.38 12.74 3.13
C ARG A 276 20.83 12.90 2.61
N ALA A 277 21.55 11.80 2.41
CA ALA A 277 22.91 11.85 1.88
C ALA A 277 22.98 12.48 0.48
N VAL A 278 21.89 12.43 -0.26
CA VAL A 278 21.74 12.95 -1.64
C VAL A 278 20.53 13.89 -1.78
N ASP A 279 20.15 14.58 -0.71
CA ASP A 279 18.97 15.46 -0.65
C ASP A 279 17.65 14.82 -1.08
N GLY A 280 17.55 13.50 -0.92
CA GLY A 280 16.36 12.69 -1.19
C GLY A 280 15.54 12.39 0.07
N THR A 281 14.43 11.69 -0.15
CA THR A 281 13.51 11.24 0.90
C THR A 281 13.74 9.76 1.27
N VAL A 282 13.09 9.29 2.33
CA VAL A 282 13.05 7.86 2.67
C VAL A 282 12.46 7.02 1.53
N ASN A 283 11.46 7.55 0.83
CA ASN A 283 10.84 6.88 -0.30
C ASN A 283 11.80 6.70 -1.49
N ASP A 284 12.63 7.71 -1.76
CA ASP A 284 13.62 7.64 -2.85
C ASP A 284 14.71 6.61 -2.54
N ALA A 285 15.18 6.55 -1.30
CA ALA A 285 16.13 5.54 -0.83
C ALA A 285 15.54 4.13 -0.90
N TYR A 286 14.29 3.96 -0.45
CA TYR A 286 13.57 2.70 -0.50
C TYR A 286 13.41 2.18 -1.94
N LEU A 287 12.88 3.01 -2.85
CA LEU A 287 12.73 2.61 -4.26
C LEU A 287 14.07 2.31 -4.92
N ALA A 288 15.11 3.07 -4.60
CA ALA A 288 16.46 2.81 -5.10
C ALA A 288 17.03 1.49 -4.58
N ALA A 289 16.75 1.12 -3.33
CA ALA A 289 17.14 -0.18 -2.77
C ALA A 289 16.49 -1.34 -3.53
N LEU A 290 15.18 -1.28 -3.79
CA LEU A 290 14.46 -2.29 -4.56
C LEU A 290 15.01 -2.42 -5.99
N LEU A 291 15.23 -1.29 -6.67
CA LEU A 291 15.81 -1.27 -8.01
C LEU A 291 17.22 -1.85 -8.04
N GLY A 292 18.03 -1.62 -6.99
CA GLY A 292 19.33 -2.24 -6.79
C GLY A 292 19.26 -3.76 -6.65
N GLY A 293 18.27 -4.26 -5.91
CA GLY A 293 18.00 -5.69 -5.76
C GLY A 293 17.57 -6.34 -7.09
N ILE A 294 16.65 -5.70 -7.82
CA ILE A 294 16.21 -6.16 -9.14
C ILE A 294 17.40 -6.21 -10.12
N ARG A 295 18.24 -5.19 -10.16
CA ARG A 295 19.47 -5.18 -10.97
C ARG A 295 20.35 -6.40 -10.66
N ARG A 296 20.66 -6.61 -9.37
CA ARG A 296 21.52 -7.73 -8.93
C ARG A 296 20.95 -9.09 -9.33
N TYR A 297 19.64 -9.26 -9.20
CA TYR A 297 18.97 -10.50 -9.63
C TYR A 297 19.13 -10.72 -11.14
N HIS A 298 18.90 -9.70 -11.97
CA HIS A 298 19.03 -9.81 -13.42
C HIS A 298 20.47 -10.07 -13.84
N GLU A 299 21.45 -9.37 -13.25
CA GLU A 299 22.87 -9.63 -13.50
C GLU A 299 23.25 -11.08 -13.14
N ALA A 300 22.73 -11.62 -12.04
CA ALA A 300 22.99 -13.00 -11.63
C ALA A 300 22.42 -14.05 -12.60
N VAL A 301 21.34 -13.73 -13.32
CA VAL A 301 20.76 -14.58 -14.37
C VAL A 301 21.21 -14.19 -15.79
N GLY A 302 22.24 -13.35 -15.90
CA GLY A 302 22.89 -13.00 -17.16
C GLY A 302 22.14 -11.96 -18.00
N ILE A 303 21.29 -11.13 -17.39
CA ILE A 303 20.49 -10.09 -18.07
C ILE A 303 20.98 -8.71 -17.62
N GLU A 304 21.36 -7.87 -18.57
CA GLU A 304 21.62 -6.45 -18.30
C GLU A 304 20.32 -5.66 -18.38
N LEU A 305 20.08 -4.79 -17.37
CA LEU A 305 18.94 -3.90 -17.33
C LEU A 305 19.36 -2.45 -17.56
N GLY A 306 18.51 -1.73 -18.31
CA GLY A 306 18.45 -0.27 -18.27
C GLY A 306 17.37 0.22 -17.28
N ASP A 307 16.66 1.25 -17.69
CA ASP A 307 15.49 1.73 -16.97
C ASP A 307 14.29 0.80 -17.17
N ILE A 308 13.56 0.49 -16.10
CA ILE A 308 12.38 -0.38 -16.13
C ILE A 308 11.10 0.38 -15.75
N PRO A 309 9.92 -0.01 -16.28
CA PRO A 309 8.65 0.57 -15.87
C PRO A 309 8.43 0.32 -14.36
N THR A 310 8.36 1.41 -13.59
CA THR A 310 8.19 1.36 -12.14
C THR A 310 6.97 2.16 -11.74
N ALA A 311 6.09 1.59 -10.93
CA ALA A 311 4.90 2.24 -10.38
C ALA A 311 5.11 2.61 -8.92
N MET A 312 4.39 3.64 -8.50
CA MET A 312 4.31 4.07 -7.12
C MET A 312 2.90 4.62 -6.85
N PRO A 313 2.14 4.08 -5.90
CA PRO A 313 0.91 4.70 -5.47
C PRO A 313 1.21 6.02 -4.72
N VAL A 314 0.46 7.05 -5.04
CA VAL A 314 0.53 8.37 -4.40
C VAL A 314 -0.81 8.63 -3.74
N SER A 315 -0.82 8.87 -2.43
CA SER A 315 -2.04 9.23 -1.74
C SER A 315 -2.56 10.56 -2.27
N VAL A 316 -3.83 10.58 -2.67
CA VAL A 316 -4.58 11.80 -3.05
C VAL A 316 -5.58 12.18 -1.96
N ARG A 317 -5.48 11.59 -0.79
CA ARG A 317 -6.33 11.82 0.39
C ARG A 317 -6.17 13.24 0.90
N LYS A 318 -7.30 13.90 1.17
CA LYS A 318 -7.39 15.24 1.75
C LYS A 318 -7.71 15.15 3.26
N PRO A 319 -7.43 16.22 4.04
CA PRO A 319 -7.74 16.23 5.47
C PRO A 319 -9.23 16.01 5.81
N ASP A 320 -10.12 16.46 4.94
CA ASP A 320 -11.57 16.36 5.12
C ASP A 320 -12.17 15.07 4.51
N ASP A 321 -11.35 14.19 3.96
CA ASP A 321 -11.82 12.91 3.44
C ASP A 321 -12.23 11.97 4.58
N PRO A 322 -13.30 11.16 4.40
CA PRO A 322 -13.73 10.19 5.41
C PRO A 322 -12.63 9.15 5.68
N LEU A 323 -12.66 8.59 6.88
CA LEU A 323 -11.75 7.52 7.29
C LEU A 323 -12.10 6.22 6.57
N GLY A 324 -11.10 5.41 6.28
CA GLY A 324 -11.28 4.18 5.50
C GLY A 324 -11.23 4.41 3.99
N GLY A 325 -11.61 3.39 3.22
CA GLY A 325 -11.68 3.40 1.76
C GLY A 325 -10.34 3.57 1.04
N ASN A 326 -10.40 3.78 -0.28
CA ASN A 326 -9.23 3.89 -1.15
C ASN A 326 -9.13 5.28 -1.78
N ARG A 327 -7.99 5.96 -1.57
CA ARG A 327 -7.74 7.30 -2.10
C ARG A 327 -6.28 7.44 -2.53
N PHE A 328 -5.95 6.80 -3.64
CA PHE A 328 -4.62 6.90 -4.23
C PHE A 328 -4.68 7.02 -5.76
N ALA A 329 -3.65 7.61 -6.33
CA ALA A 329 -3.39 7.65 -7.76
C ALA A 329 -2.15 6.80 -8.09
N GLY A 330 -2.15 6.13 -9.21
CA GLY A 330 -0.98 5.41 -9.72
C GLY A 330 -0.03 6.36 -10.43
N ALA A 331 1.21 6.47 -9.97
CA ALA A 331 2.28 7.20 -10.62
C ALA A 331 3.24 6.22 -11.26
N MET A 332 3.63 6.43 -12.52
CA MET A 332 4.61 5.61 -13.21
C MET A 332 5.81 6.42 -13.66
N PHE A 333 7.00 5.84 -13.51
CA PHE A 333 8.26 6.45 -13.97
C PHE A 333 9.23 5.37 -14.46
N ALA A 334 10.24 5.79 -15.21
CA ALA A 334 11.35 4.92 -15.59
C ALA A 334 12.25 4.68 -14.37
N GLY A 335 12.20 3.52 -13.76
CA GLY A 335 13.03 3.15 -12.61
C GLY A 335 14.47 2.86 -13.04
N PRO A 336 15.49 3.57 -12.49
CA PRO A 336 16.88 3.47 -12.95
C PRO A 336 17.56 2.18 -12.44
N ALA A 337 17.10 1.01 -12.91
CA ALA A 337 17.64 -0.27 -12.51
C ALA A 337 19.06 -0.52 -13.04
N GLY A 338 19.48 0.12 -14.13
CA GLY A 338 20.84 -0.01 -14.68
C GLY A 338 21.92 0.72 -13.88
N ILE A 339 21.57 1.67 -13.00
CA ILE A 339 22.53 2.45 -12.24
C ILE A 339 23.10 1.62 -11.08
N ARG A 340 24.44 1.44 -11.05
CA ARG A 340 25.12 0.64 -10.02
C ARG A 340 25.37 1.43 -8.73
N ASP A 341 25.76 2.69 -8.83
CA ASP A 341 26.03 3.54 -7.67
C ASP A 341 24.73 3.86 -6.92
N PRO A 342 24.60 3.53 -5.63
CA PRO A 342 23.36 3.74 -4.88
C PRO A 342 23.06 5.23 -4.67
N ALA A 343 24.05 6.11 -4.55
CA ALA A 343 23.83 7.53 -4.36
C ALA A 343 23.29 8.17 -5.65
N GLU A 344 23.87 7.84 -6.79
CA GLU A 344 23.38 8.27 -8.10
C GLU A 344 21.96 7.74 -8.36
N ARG A 345 21.72 6.46 -8.06
CA ARG A 345 20.43 5.83 -8.23
C ARG A 345 19.34 6.51 -7.40
N ILE A 346 19.59 6.83 -6.12
CA ILE A 346 18.66 7.58 -5.26
C ILE A 346 18.40 8.97 -5.84
N ALA A 347 19.43 9.69 -6.30
CA ALA A 347 19.28 11.03 -6.86
C ALA A 347 18.42 11.03 -8.13
N VAL A 348 18.58 10.03 -9.02
CA VAL A 348 17.80 9.88 -10.24
C VAL A 348 16.34 9.49 -9.89
N VAL A 349 16.11 8.57 -8.93
CA VAL A 349 14.78 8.22 -8.44
C VAL A 349 14.07 9.47 -7.90
N ARG A 350 14.72 10.23 -7.00
CA ARG A 350 14.18 11.48 -6.45
C ARG A 350 13.69 12.44 -7.55
N ASP A 351 14.53 12.68 -8.56
CA ASP A 351 14.19 13.64 -9.62
C ASP A 351 13.04 13.14 -10.49
N ARG A 352 12.97 11.83 -10.76
CA ARG A 352 11.87 11.22 -11.51
C ARG A 352 10.57 11.21 -10.73
N VAL A 353 10.59 10.80 -9.47
CA VAL A 353 9.43 10.79 -8.57
C VAL A 353 8.85 12.20 -8.40
N ARG A 354 9.71 13.21 -8.21
CA ARG A 354 9.26 14.60 -8.11
C ARG A 354 8.52 15.05 -9.37
N ARG A 355 9.06 14.78 -10.57
CA ARG A 355 8.42 15.15 -11.83
C ARG A 355 7.05 14.52 -12.00
N VAL A 356 6.92 13.23 -11.66
CA VAL A 356 5.64 12.51 -11.79
C VAL A 356 4.61 13.03 -10.78
N ARG A 357 5.03 13.39 -9.55
CA ARG A 357 4.13 13.98 -8.56
C ARG A 357 3.62 15.38 -8.95
N GLU A 358 4.37 16.11 -9.77
CA GLU A 358 4.01 17.44 -10.28
C GLU A 358 3.12 17.38 -11.52
N GLU A 359 2.82 16.16 -12.06
CA GLU A 359 1.95 16.02 -13.24
C GLU A 359 0.50 16.45 -12.96
N PRO A 360 -0.05 17.41 -13.73
CA PRO A 360 -1.40 17.92 -13.51
C PRO A 360 -2.50 16.86 -13.61
N ALA A 361 -2.26 15.80 -14.39
CA ALA A 361 -3.20 14.68 -14.61
C ALA A 361 -2.82 13.43 -13.79
N LEU A 362 -2.12 13.58 -12.65
CA LEU A 362 -1.71 12.44 -11.82
C LEU A 362 -2.92 11.56 -11.45
N ASP A 363 -4.05 12.15 -11.09
CA ASP A 363 -5.30 11.45 -10.75
C ASP A 363 -6.21 11.22 -11.98
N VAL A 364 -5.63 11.01 -13.17
CA VAL A 364 -6.44 10.74 -14.36
C VAL A 364 -7.24 9.45 -14.23
N LEU A 365 -6.72 8.43 -13.53
CA LEU A 365 -7.43 7.18 -13.29
C LEU A 365 -8.67 7.42 -12.42
N GLY A 366 -8.57 8.22 -11.36
CA GLY A 366 -9.71 8.66 -10.57
C GLY A 366 -10.74 9.45 -11.41
N ALA A 367 -10.26 10.29 -12.32
CA ALA A 367 -11.13 11.08 -13.19
C ALA A 367 -11.89 10.22 -14.24
N VAL A 368 -11.30 9.11 -14.73
CA VAL A 368 -11.94 8.21 -15.71
C VAL A 368 -12.62 7.01 -15.06
N SER A 369 -12.34 6.69 -13.81
CA SER A 369 -12.91 5.56 -13.08
C SER A 369 -14.45 5.56 -13.06
N PRO A 370 -15.17 6.69 -13.03
CA PRO A 370 -16.62 6.71 -13.14
C PRO A 370 -17.15 6.11 -14.44
N VAL A 371 -16.40 6.24 -15.53
CA VAL A 371 -16.75 5.63 -16.83
C VAL A 371 -16.30 4.17 -16.86
N LEU A 372 -15.07 3.90 -16.45
CA LEU A 372 -14.52 2.54 -16.47
C LEU A 372 -15.28 1.59 -15.54
N SER A 373 -15.71 2.06 -14.37
CA SER A 373 -16.47 1.26 -13.40
C SER A 373 -17.84 0.81 -13.93
N ARG A 374 -18.39 1.49 -14.95
CA ARG A 374 -19.67 1.12 -15.59
C ARG A 374 -19.51 0.17 -16.78
N ILE A 375 -18.28 -0.08 -17.24
CA ILE A 375 -18.01 -1.04 -18.31
C ILE A 375 -18.20 -2.47 -17.77
N PRO A 376 -18.91 -3.35 -18.49
CA PRO A 376 -19.01 -4.76 -18.11
C PRO A 376 -17.61 -5.38 -17.93
N SER A 377 -17.41 -6.13 -16.83
CA SER A 377 -16.13 -6.69 -16.44
C SER A 377 -15.42 -7.50 -17.53
N ARG A 378 -16.19 -8.18 -18.41
CA ARG A 378 -15.64 -8.93 -19.57
C ARG A 378 -14.91 -8.02 -20.56
N LEU A 379 -15.43 -6.81 -20.80
CA LEU A 379 -14.81 -5.83 -21.70
C LEU A 379 -13.65 -5.09 -21.01
N LEU A 380 -13.79 -4.89 -19.70
CA LEU A 380 -12.73 -4.23 -18.91
C LEU A 380 -11.42 -5.01 -18.97
N GLY A 381 -11.46 -6.34 -18.83
CA GLY A 381 -10.27 -7.20 -18.95
C GLY A 381 -9.60 -7.13 -20.31
N GLN A 382 -10.38 -7.06 -21.40
CA GLN A 382 -9.84 -6.93 -22.75
C GLN A 382 -9.16 -5.57 -22.99
N ILE A 383 -9.72 -4.50 -22.42
CA ILE A 383 -9.16 -3.14 -22.53
C ILE A 383 -7.90 -3.04 -21.67
N SER A 384 -7.93 -3.55 -20.45
CA SER A 384 -6.82 -3.47 -19.50
C SER A 384 -5.61 -4.31 -19.95
N GLY A 385 -5.85 -5.51 -20.50
CA GLY A 385 -4.78 -6.42 -20.94
C GLY A 385 -3.98 -5.94 -22.15
N SER A 386 -4.55 -5.04 -22.98
CA SER A 386 -3.90 -4.58 -24.21
C SER A 386 -3.48 -3.11 -24.19
N ALA A 387 -4.05 -2.28 -23.32
CA ALA A 387 -3.90 -0.83 -23.39
C ALA A 387 -3.21 -0.20 -22.18
N MET A 388 -3.10 -0.90 -21.03
CA MET A 388 -2.43 -0.35 -19.85
C MET A 388 -0.96 -0.77 -19.79
N PRO A 389 -0.04 0.15 -19.50
CA PRO A 389 1.34 -0.21 -19.25
C PRO A 389 1.43 -1.08 -18.00
N HIS A 390 2.13 -2.22 -18.10
CA HIS A 390 2.38 -3.12 -16.99
C HIS A 390 3.71 -2.76 -16.34
N PRO A 391 3.73 -2.23 -15.10
CA PRO A 391 4.97 -1.97 -14.40
C PRO A 391 5.67 -3.29 -14.06
N PHE A 392 6.99 -3.28 -14.05
CA PHE A 392 7.78 -4.41 -13.57
C PHE A 392 7.87 -4.41 -12.04
N LEU A 393 8.06 -3.22 -11.45
CA LEU A 393 8.08 -2.99 -10.01
C LEU A 393 6.97 -2.01 -9.63
N SER A 394 6.28 -2.30 -8.54
CA SER A 394 5.48 -1.31 -7.81
C SER A 394 5.99 -1.19 -6.38
N GLY A 395 6.28 0.03 -5.93
CA GLY A 395 6.78 0.31 -4.59
C GLY A 395 5.83 1.23 -3.82
N SER A 396 5.19 0.72 -2.77
CA SER A 396 4.34 1.49 -1.87
C SER A 396 5.09 1.82 -0.57
N ASN A 397 4.89 3.02 -0.05
CA ASN A 397 5.45 3.45 1.22
C ASN A 397 4.41 4.30 1.96
N PHE A 398 4.07 3.90 3.18
CA PHE A 398 3.14 4.62 4.03
C PHE A 398 3.60 4.63 5.49
N PRO A 399 3.33 5.72 6.23
CA PRO A 399 3.63 5.78 7.65
C PRO A 399 2.73 4.80 8.40
N GLY A 400 3.32 4.03 9.30
CA GLY A 400 2.61 3.10 10.17
C GLY A 400 2.55 3.58 11.62
N LEU A 401 2.54 2.64 12.56
CA LEU A 401 2.44 2.93 13.98
C LEU A 401 3.80 3.36 14.56
N THR A 402 3.82 4.47 15.28
CA THR A 402 5.06 5.05 15.81
C THR A 402 5.54 4.41 17.10
N SER A 403 4.67 3.68 17.79
CA SER A 403 4.95 3.00 19.05
C SER A 403 4.62 1.52 18.97
N THR A 404 5.22 0.75 19.87
CA THR A 404 4.89 -0.67 20.05
C THR A 404 3.44 -0.83 20.48
N VAL A 405 2.75 -1.79 19.85
CA VAL A 405 1.36 -2.12 20.18
C VAL A 405 1.20 -3.59 20.56
N TYR A 406 0.03 -3.91 21.11
CA TYR A 406 -0.31 -5.24 21.61
C TYR A 406 -1.62 -5.73 21.00
N ALA A 407 -1.64 -6.96 20.50
CA ALA A 407 -2.82 -7.67 20.05
C ALA A 407 -3.24 -8.68 21.13
N ALA A 408 -4.36 -8.45 21.79
CA ALA A 408 -4.87 -9.29 22.89
C ALA A 408 -3.81 -9.66 23.96
N GLY A 409 -2.90 -8.74 24.27
CA GLY A 409 -1.84 -8.90 25.26
C GLY A 409 -0.50 -9.39 24.70
N ALA A 410 -0.45 -9.95 23.50
CA ALA A 410 0.79 -10.29 22.84
C ALA A 410 1.39 -9.03 22.19
N ARG A 411 2.68 -8.78 22.43
CA ARG A 411 3.40 -7.67 21.80
C ARG A 411 3.56 -7.94 20.31
N VAL A 412 3.26 -6.96 19.47
CA VAL A 412 3.55 -7.00 18.04
C VAL A 412 5.01 -6.61 17.83
N ASP A 413 5.78 -7.47 17.16
CA ASP A 413 7.20 -7.26 16.88
C ASP A 413 7.45 -6.69 15.49
N GLY A 414 6.53 -6.90 14.55
CA GLY A 414 6.60 -6.38 13.17
C GLY A 414 5.26 -6.47 12.46
N MET A 415 5.06 -5.58 11.49
CA MET A 415 3.83 -5.50 10.70
C MET A 415 4.21 -5.37 9.22
N TYR A 416 3.90 -6.39 8.42
CA TYR A 416 4.25 -6.45 7.00
C TYR A 416 3.00 -6.50 6.15
N VAL A 417 2.97 -5.69 5.09
CA VAL A 417 1.90 -5.71 4.12
C VAL A 417 2.36 -6.47 2.88
N LEU A 418 1.73 -7.60 2.63
CA LEU A 418 1.92 -8.44 1.46
C LEU A 418 0.80 -8.07 0.48
N ALA A 419 1.09 -7.09 -0.37
CA ALA A 419 0.09 -6.45 -1.21
C ALA A 419 -0.17 -7.26 -2.49
N PRO A 420 -1.37 -7.17 -3.09
CA PRO A 420 -1.66 -7.92 -4.33
C PRO A 420 -0.79 -7.48 -5.51
N LEU A 421 -0.67 -8.36 -6.53
CA LEU A 421 0.09 -8.15 -7.76
C LEU A 421 -0.80 -7.82 -8.97
N PRO A 422 -1.52 -6.68 -9.02
CA PRO A 422 -2.38 -6.38 -10.15
C PRO A 422 -1.54 -6.08 -11.41
N ALA A 423 -1.30 -7.10 -12.24
CA ALA A 423 -0.50 -7.03 -13.46
C ALA A 423 0.93 -6.45 -13.25
N VAL A 424 1.56 -6.73 -12.11
CA VAL A 424 2.90 -6.29 -11.72
C VAL A 424 3.78 -7.52 -11.48
N ALA A 425 5.05 -7.50 -11.86
CA ALA A 425 5.94 -8.63 -11.63
C ALA A 425 6.45 -8.70 -10.17
N MET A 426 6.62 -7.54 -9.52
CA MET A 426 7.02 -7.43 -8.12
C MET A 426 6.35 -6.24 -7.47
N MET A 427 5.70 -6.46 -6.34
CA MET A 427 5.15 -5.44 -5.47
C MET A 427 5.89 -5.43 -4.14
N ALA A 428 6.28 -4.26 -3.67
CA ALA A 428 6.84 -4.11 -2.34
C ALA A 428 6.08 -3.02 -1.59
N ALA A 429 5.73 -3.29 -0.33
CA ALA A 429 5.03 -2.35 0.53
C ALA A 429 5.84 -2.14 1.82
N MET A 430 6.27 -0.92 2.06
CA MET A 430 6.99 -0.54 3.26
C MET A 430 6.06 0.17 4.23
N CYS A 431 5.99 -0.34 5.45
CA CYS A 431 5.28 0.26 6.57
C CYS A 431 6.28 0.57 7.69
N SER A 432 6.25 1.77 8.25
CA SER A 432 7.07 2.06 9.44
C SER A 432 6.37 1.57 10.71
N TYR A 433 7.09 0.89 11.59
CA TYR A 433 6.58 0.38 12.86
C TYR A 433 7.61 0.57 13.97
N ALA A 434 7.27 1.31 15.02
CA ALA A 434 8.09 1.50 16.22
C ALA A 434 9.59 1.83 15.93
N GLY A 435 9.86 2.64 14.90
CA GLY A 435 11.21 3.04 14.50
C GLY A 435 11.90 2.11 13.48
N SER A 436 11.26 1.01 13.09
CA SER A 436 11.69 0.11 12.02
C SER A 436 10.89 0.36 10.74
N CYS A 437 11.46 -0.02 9.61
CA CYS A 437 10.76 -0.20 8.33
C CYS A 437 10.51 -1.69 8.15
N CYS A 438 9.25 -2.11 8.12
CA CYS A 438 8.84 -3.46 7.77
C CYS A 438 8.46 -3.47 6.28
N ILE A 439 9.15 -4.25 5.47
CA ILE A 439 8.97 -4.31 4.03
C ILE A 439 8.41 -5.68 3.67
N GLY A 440 7.15 -5.73 3.24
CA GLY A 440 6.56 -6.90 2.62
C GLY A 440 6.80 -6.87 1.12
N ILE A 441 7.20 -7.99 0.54
CA ILE A 441 7.48 -8.14 -0.88
C ILE A 441 6.65 -9.30 -1.41
N ASP A 442 5.93 -9.05 -2.49
CA ASP A 442 5.25 -10.06 -3.29
C ASP A 442 5.81 -10.06 -4.70
N CYS A 443 6.07 -11.23 -5.27
CA CYS A 443 6.51 -11.37 -6.64
C CYS A 443 5.83 -12.53 -7.37
N ASP A 444 5.69 -12.41 -8.69
CA ASP A 444 5.22 -13.50 -9.54
C ASP A 444 6.32 -14.55 -9.70
N GLY A 445 6.13 -15.74 -9.12
CA GLY A 445 7.05 -16.85 -9.20
C GLY A 445 7.30 -17.37 -10.62
N ALA A 446 6.43 -17.04 -11.60
CA ALA A 446 6.68 -17.36 -13.00
C ALA A 446 7.70 -16.40 -13.64
N VAL A 447 7.86 -15.18 -13.09
CA VAL A 447 8.87 -14.20 -13.51
C VAL A 447 10.18 -14.47 -12.79
N PHE A 448 10.12 -14.69 -11.48
CA PHE A 448 11.27 -14.90 -10.60
C PHE A 448 11.38 -16.38 -10.19
N GLU A 449 11.94 -17.21 -11.07
CA GLU A 449 12.03 -18.67 -10.84
C GLU A 449 12.88 -19.05 -9.61
N ASN A 450 13.89 -18.23 -9.28
CA ASN A 450 14.74 -18.43 -8.09
C ASN A 450 14.45 -17.31 -7.06
N THR A 451 13.44 -17.53 -6.23
CA THR A 451 13.03 -16.55 -5.22
C THR A 451 14.04 -16.40 -4.09
N ASP A 452 14.76 -17.44 -3.69
CA ASP A 452 15.81 -17.33 -2.68
C ASP A 452 16.93 -16.37 -3.16
N LEU A 453 17.29 -16.44 -4.44
CA LEU A 453 18.22 -15.50 -5.05
C LEU A 453 17.64 -14.08 -5.08
N LEU A 454 16.33 -13.94 -5.38
CA LEU A 454 15.68 -12.64 -5.38
C LEU A 454 15.71 -11.99 -3.99
N TRP A 455 15.37 -12.74 -2.95
CA TRP A 455 15.40 -12.24 -1.57
C TRP A 455 16.80 -11.80 -1.16
N LYS A 456 17.82 -12.61 -1.48
CA LYS A 456 19.20 -12.25 -1.24
C LYS A 456 19.59 -10.96 -1.99
N CYS A 457 19.31 -10.88 -3.28
CA CYS A 457 19.64 -9.71 -4.09
C CYS A 457 18.92 -8.44 -3.60
N THR A 458 17.67 -8.57 -3.14
CA THR A 458 16.90 -7.44 -2.61
C THR A 458 17.46 -6.99 -1.25
N ALA A 459 17.86 -7.91 -0.39
CA ALA A 459 18.55 -7.61 0.86
C ALA A 459 19.90 -6.89 0.59
N ASP A 460 20.71 -7.43 -0.33
CA ASP A 460 21.99 -6.80 -0.74
C ASP A 460 21.77 -5.38 -1.33
N GLY A 461 20.66 -5.16 -2.06
CA GLY A 461 20.26 -3.85 -2.59
C GLY A 461 19.82 -2.86 -1.51
N LEU A 462 19.22 -3.36 -0.43
CA LEU A 462 18.87 -2.57 0.75
C LEU A 462 20.13 -2.21 1.54
N ASP A 463 21.00 -3.19 1.78
CA ASP A 463 22.23 -3.00 2.56
C ASP A 463 23.17 -1.96 1.94
N GLU A 464 23.36 -1.95 0.62
CA GLU A 464 24.20 -0.94 -0.04
C GLU A 464 23.67 0.50 0.15
N VAL A 465 22.34 0.66 0.20
CA VAL A 465 21.70 1.95 0.48
C VAL A 465 21.87 2.34 1.96
N LEU A 466 21.71 1.38 2.88
CA LEU A 466 21.90 1.63 4.31
C LEU A 466 23.36 1.97 4.65
N GLU A 467 24.34 1.36 3.97
CA GLU A 467 25.76 1.70 4.13
C GLU A 467 26.04 3.15 3.77
N LEU A 468 25.42 3.68 2.70
CA LEU A 468 25.49 5.11 2.37
C LEU A 468 24.97 5.99 3.50
N GLY A 469 23.85 5.59 4.12
CA GLY A 469 23.28 6.29 5.28
C GLY A 469 24.19 6.30 6.49
N ARG A 470 24.78 5.16 6.82
CA ARG A 470 25.76 5.01 7.93
C ARG A 470 27.00 5.87 7.71
N ALA A 471 27.55 5.87 6.49
CA ALA A 471 28.70 6.69 6.12
C ALA A 471 28.40 8.19 6.27
N HIS A 472 27.22 8.64 5.83
CA HIS A 472 26.79 10.03 5.95
C HIS A 472 26.59 10.45 7.42
N ALA A 473 25.97 9.61 8.26
CA ALA A 473 25.81 9.86 9.68
C ALA A 473 27.15 9.93 10.43
N GLY A 474 28.08 9.02 10.13
CA GLY A 474 29.45 9.02 10.68
C GLY A 474 30.26 10.27 10.31
N ALA A 475 30.07 10.80 9.10
CA ALA A 475 30.73 12.03 8.66
C ALA A 475 30.22 13.27 9.41
N ARG A 476 28.93 13.31 9.77
CA ARG A 476 28.32 14.40 10.57
C ARG A 476 28.67 14.33 12.06
N GLY A 477 28.91 13.14 12.59
CA GLY A 477 29.30 12.93 14.00
C GLY A 477 30.76 13.29 14.31
N ARG A 478 31.61 13.50 13.32
CA ARG A 478 32.99 13.98 13.55
C ARG A 478 32.96 15.49 13.82
N PRO A 479 33.44 15.98 15.00
CA PRO A 479 33.49 17.42 15.27
C PRO A 479 34.36 18.08 14.20
N ARG A 480 33.78 19.04 13.48
CA ARG A 480 34.53 19.92 12.57
C ARG A 480 35.68 20.56 13.36
N LYS A 481 36.93 20.14 13.12
CA LYS A 481 38.10 20.84 13.64
C LYS A 481 37.97 22.31 13.21
N ARG A 482 37.60 23.15 14.18
CA ARG A 482 37.68 24.60 13.97
C ARG A 482 39.12 24.92 13.58
N SER A 483 39.35 25.35 12.36
CA SER A 483 40.60 25.99 11.94
C SER A 483 40.80 27.21 12.86
N ARG A 484 41.81 27.15 13.71
CA ARG A 484 42.24 28.33 14.47
C ARG A 484 42.66 29.40 13.43
N PRO A 485 42.23 30.67 13.56
CA PRO A 485 42.77 31.73 12.76
C PRO A 485 44.25 31.88 13.11
N SER A 486 45.09 31.85 12.07
CA SER A 486 46.51 32.17 12.18
C SER A 486 46.63 33.66 12.54
N VAL A 487 47.06 33.94 13.76
CA VAL A 487 47.45 35.31 14.17
C VAL A 487 48.84 35.54 13.62
N ALA A 488 48.98 36.45 12.66
CA ALA A 488 50.28 36.94 12.17
C ALA A 488 51.00 37.68 13.31
N PRO A 489 52.35 37.56 13.45
CA PRO A 489 53.10 38.27 14.48
C PRO A 489 53.15 39.78 14.14
N ARG A 490 52.82 40.60 15.13
CA ARG A 490 53.05 42.06 15.10
C ARG A 490 54.57 42.31 15.04
N GLY A 491 55.00 43.04 14.03
CA GLY A 491 56.38 43.56 13.94
C GLY A 491 56.63 44.56 15.06
N GLU A 492 57.79 44.37 15.74
CA GLU A 492 58.35 45.34 16.66
C GLU A 492 58.85 46.54 15.86
N HIS A 493 58.34 47.70 16.16
CA HIS A 493 58.99 48.95 15.83
C HIS A 493 60.11 49.23 16.89
N ALA A 494 61.32 49.21 16.47
CA ALA A 494 62.46 49.77 17.24
C ALA A 494 62.57 51.27 16.91
N ASP A 495 62.43 52.07 17.98
CA ASP A 495 62.86 53.48 17.98
C ASP A 495 64.39 53.61 18.01
N THR A 496 64.94 54.44 17.16
CA THR A 496 65.98 55.42 17.43
C THR A 496 65.89 56.53 16.38
#